data_2b3349e1c2b3732de665d881a592a85b
#
_entry.id   2b3349e1c2b3732de665d881a592a85b
#
_cell.length_a   1.000
_cell.length_b   1.000
_cell.length_c   1.000
_cell.angle_alpha   90.00
_cell.angle_beta   90.00
_cell.angle_gamma   90.00
#
_symmetry.space_group_name_H-M   'P 1'
#
loop_
_entity.id
_entity.type
_entity.pdbx_description
1 polymer ?
#
loop_
_entity_poly.entity_id
_entity_poly.type
_entity_poly.pdbx_seq_one_letter_code
_entity_poly.pdbx_strand_id
1 'polypeptide(L)'
;MKRFLCLCQAFCIVALCLLTGCQSNDTELYEQLTNQAASEQTSEQKSGQDAAASSQDKPLSGTLRVSTYYDAEISARAQEFEQLHPEVQIEVSVAQQSASVGESWEDYLKRTSVEMMSGQSADIVDLAQMSVSRYAKSGLLCNLYDFMEMDSDFHSEDYYTNIFKAKEYDGGLYSLPFYFLYDMTYLSRPLLEEAGLDAPDALDYEKMLDLYRQISDKTGKDFSIMPGIISEWFFKYEFPAYYDVETGTANFDSPEFISYLKRTKEEIPKLEQMADWDMTRVAGGVDDFMQEDYLFCNYDVTSIDTYNMLIDYPNILPPVPMCSHDGQFGFSTLQADYGIVRSCENKELAWEFLKYCISEKQPPESLEHEAVMDYTGQFHAWVPINIQNFYHSFTLECNYYRSIMTDVTNWKQGDPQQLTEQAVEQIHEWNLQRNFACSETEIFGLLQEELNNYYQYDLATAEETAKSIQTKMNIFLNE
;
A
#
# COMPACT_ATOMS: atom_id res chain seq x y z
N MET A 1 40.24 -28.20 -4.61
CA MET A 1 39.77 -28.66 -5.93
C MET A 1 38.59 -29.66 -5.89
N LYS A 2 38.29 -30.35 -4.79
CA LYS A 2 37.13 -31.29 -4.71
C LYS A 2 35.80 -30.66 -4.21
N ARG A 3 35.82 -29.43 -3.69
CA ARG A 3 34.60 -28.71 -3.24
C ARG A 3 33.98 -27.80 -4.33
N PHE A 4 34.71 -27.54 -5.41
CA PHE A 4 34.20 -26.75 -6.55
C PHE A 4 33.44 -27.60 -7.58
N LEU A 5 33.63 -28.93 -7.58
CA LEU A 5 32.93 -29.82 -8.52
C LEU A 5 31.49 -30.18 -8.08
N CYS A 6 31.17 -30.07 -6.80
CA CYS A 6 29.80 -30.35 -6.32
C CYS A 6 28.80 -29.20 -6.56
N LEU A 7 29.28 -27.97 -6.59
CA LEU A 7 28.39 -26.82 -6.89
C LEU A 7 28.03 -26.73 -8.38
N CYS A 8 28.91 -27.13 -9.28
CA CYS A 8 28.61 -27.18 -10.72
C CYS A 8 27.63 -28.29 -11.11
N GLN A 9 27.54 -29.38 -10.36
CA GLN A 9 26.61 -30.46 -10.66
C GLN A 9 25.16 -30.15 -10.23
N ALA A 10 24.96 -29.37 -9.17
CA ALA A 10 23.65 -28.92 -8.74
C ALA A 10 23.06 -27.88 -9.73
N PHE A 11 23.90 -27.01 -10.28
CA PHE A 11 23.44 -25.99 -11.25
C PHE A 11 23.10 -26.57 -12.64
N CYS A 12 23.74 -27.67 -13.04
CA CYS A 12 23.44 -28.36 -14.32
C CYS A 12 22.14 -29.16 -14.27
N ILE A 13 21.68 -29.61 -13.10
CA ILE A 13 20.43 -30.37 -12.97
C ILE A 13 19.23 -29.45 -13.06
N VAL A 14 19.30 -28.25 -12.50
CA VAL A 14 18.23 -27.24 -12.59
C VAL A 14 18.12 -26.67 -14.02
N ALA A 15 19.23 -26.44 -14.71
CA ALA A 15 19.22 -25.95 -16.09
C ALA A 15 18.77 -27.01 -17.13
N LEU A 16 18.84 -28.31 -16.82
CA LEU A 16 18.37 -29.38 -17.70
C LEU A 16 16.87 -29.65 -17.54
N CYS A 17 16.27 -29.34 -16.40
CA CYS A 17 14.81 -29.45 -16.21
C CYS A 17 13.99 -28.38 -16.95
N LEU A 18 14.63 -27.25 -17.29
CA LEU A 18 13.98 -26.16 -18.05
C LEU A 18 13.98 -26.35 -19.57
N LEU A 19 14.70 -27.36 -20.09
CA LEU A 19 14.85 -27.58 -21.53
C LEU A 19 14.20 -28.87 -22.06
N THR A 20 13.67 -29.72 -21.18
CA THR A 20 12.89 -30.90 -21.61
C THR A 20 11.50 -30.82 -21.01
N GLY A 21 10.53 -30.44 -21.83
CA GLY A 21 9.13 -30.50 -21.46
C GLY A 21 8.73 -31.95 -21.09
N CYS A 22 8.75 -32.26 -19.83
CA CYS A 22 8.13 -33.44 -19.26
C CYS A 22 6.88 -33.04 -18.47
N GLN A 23 5.76 -32.95 -19.17
CA GLN A 23 4.46 -33.17 -18.58
C GLN A 23 4.44 -34.60 -18.03
N SER A 24 4.33 -34.78 -16.71
CA SER A 24 3.63 -35.92 -16.11
C SER A 24 3.92 -36.24 -14.62
N ASN A 25 4.71 -35.45 -13.86
CA ASN A 25 4.93 -35.77 -12.45
C ASN A 25 4.49 -34.72 -11.43
N ASP A 26 4.18 -33.51 -11.89
CA ASP A 26 3.83 -32.42 -10.95
C ASP A 26 2.40 -32.57 -10.42
N THR A 27 1.50 -33.17 -11.19
CA THR A 27 0.11 -33.41 -10.77
C THR A 27 0.01 -34.43 -9.62
N GLU A 28 0.83 -35.48 -9.61
CA GLU A 28 0.83 -36.46 -8.51
C GLU A 28 1.43 -35.89 -7.20
N LEU A 29 2.42 -35.02 -7.30
CA LEU A 29 3.00 -34.36 -6.13
C LEU A 29 2.02 -33.33 -5.56
N TYR A 30 1.33 -32.61 -6.43
CA TYR A 30 0.30 -31.63 -6.05
C TYR A 30 -0.91 -32.31 -5.40
N GLU A 31 -1.37 -33.44 -5.93
CA GLU A 31 -2.44 -34.25 -5.32
C GLU A 31 -2.03 -34.88 -3.98
N GLN A 32 -0.75 -35.22 -3.81
CA GLN A 32 -0.25 -35.74 -2.53
C GLN A 32 -0.19 -34.64 -1.47
N LEU A 33 0.25 -33.43 -1.82
CA LEU A 33 0.30 -32.28 -0.90
C LEU A 33 -1.08 -31.75 -0.52
N THR A 34 -2.03 -31.70 -1.47
CA THR A 34 -3.42 -31.32 -1.21
C THR A 34 -4.17 -32.34 -0.36
N ASN A 35 -3.91 -33.63 -0.55
CA ASN A 35 -4.50 -34.67 0.27
C ASN A 35 -3.90 -34.75 1.69
N GLN A 36 -2.65 -34.31 1.86
CA GLN A 36 -2.02 -34.20 3.17
C GLN A 36 -2.58 -33.02 3.96
N ALA A 37 -2.74 -31.85 3.30
CA ALA A 37 -3.39 -30.68 3.89
C ALA A 37 -4.85 -30.93 4.28
N ALA A 38 -5.61 -31.63 3.44
CA ALA A 38 -7.01 -32.00 3.73
C ALA A 38 -7.14 -33.02 4.88
N SER A 39 -6.13 -33.87 5.10
CA SER A 39 -6.12 -34.83 6.23
C SER A 39 -5.77 -34.17 7.56
N GLU A 40 -4.98 -33.09 7.53
CA GLU A 40 -4.65 -32.27 8.71
C GLU A 40 -5.83 -31.40 9.15
N GLN A 41 -6.57 -30.80 8.21
CA GLN A 41 -7.79 -30.05 8.53
C GLN A 41 -8.86 -30.87 9.24
N THR A 42 -8.96 -32.18 8.95
CA THR A 42 -9.90 -33.08 9.63
C THR A 42 -9.46 -33.50 11.04
N SER A 43 -8.19 -33.37 11.39
CA SER A 43 -7.67 -33.62 12.74
C SER A 43 -7.76 -32.41 13.66
N GLU A 44 -7.63 -31.19 13.12
CA GLU A 44 -7.76 -29.94 13.89
C GLU A 44 -9.21 -29.66 14.34
N GLN A 45 -10.22 -29.98 13.53
CA GLN A 45 -11.63 -29.82 13.94
C GLN A 45 -12.05 -30.68 15.15
N LYS A 46 -11.25 -31.66 15.57
CA LYS A 46 -11.50 -32.45 16.77
C LYS A 46 -10.77 -32.01 18.02
N SER A 47 -9.72 -31.19 17.90
CA SER A 47 -8.99 -30.65 19.04
C SER A 47 -9.47 -29.27 19.52
N GLY A 48 -10.27 -28.57 18.71
CA GLY A 48 -10.76 -27.22 19.01
C GLY A 48 -11.96 -27.14 19.97
N GLN A 49 -12.51 -28.23 20.44
CA GLN A 49 -13.69 -28.22 21.36
C GLN A 49 -13.35 -28.33 22.84
N ASP A 50 -12.09 -28.59 23.23
CA ASP A 50 -11.70 -28.73 24.63
C ASP A 50 -10.81 -27.59 25.16
N ALA A 51 -10.51 -26.56 24.36
CA ALA A 51 -9.60 -25.46 24.75
C ALA A 51 -10.32 -24.15 25.13
N ALA A 52 -11.64 -24.13 25.21
CA ALA A 52 -12.38 -22.93 25.60
C ALA A 52 -12.59 -22.87 27.12
N ALA A 53 -11.50 -22.78 27.88
CA ALA A 53 -11.54 -22.38 29.30
C ALA A 53 -10.17 -21.81 29.73
N SER A 54 -10.11 -20.47 29.89
CA SER A 54 -9.11 -19.70 30.67
C SER A 54 -7.67 -19.69 30.17
N SER A 55 -7.35 -18.81 29.21
CA SER A 55 -5.96 -18.39 28.93
C SER A 55 -5.57 -17.02 29.54
N GLN A 56 -6.41 -16.40 30.34
CA GLN A 56 -6.24 -15.01 30.81
C GLN A 56 -5.18 -14.78 31.89
N ASP A 57 -4.42 -15.80 32.37
CA ASP A 57 -3.48 -15.63 33.49
C ASP A 57 -2.05 -16.18 33.23
N LYS A 58 -1.74 -16.65 32.03
CA LYS A 58 -0.39 -17.16 31.78
C LYS A 58 0.48 -16.04 31.17
N PRO A 59 1.65 -15.70 31.79
CA PRO A 59 2.56 -14.74 31.18
C PRO A 59 2.94 -15.15 29.75
N LEU A 60 2.94 -14.20 28.83
CA LEU A 60 3.45 -14.42 27.48
C LEU A 60 4.92 -14.81 27.54
N SER A 61 5.31 -15.81 26.78
CA SER A 61 6.70 -16.27 26.77
C SER A 61 7.03 -16.97 25.43
N GLY A 62 8.27 -16.90 25.04
CA GLY A 62 8.77 -17.54 23.83
C GLY A 62 9.58 -16.62 22.94
N THR A 63 9.98 -17.13 21.78
CA THR A 63 10.73 -16.37 20.77
C THR A 63 9.87 -16.21 19.54
N LEU A 64 9.84 -14.99 18.97
CA LEU A 64 9.28 -14.69 17.65
C LEU A 64 10.39 -14.20 16.72
N ARG A 65 10.33 -14.59 15.47
CA ARG A 65 11.15 -14.06 14.40
C ARG A 65 10.29 -13.20 13.50
N VAL A 66 10.74 -11.97 13.25
CA VAL A 66 10.07 -11.00 12.37
C VAL A 66 10.99 -10.69 11.20
N SER A 67 10.48 -10.79 9.98
CA SER A 67 11.21 -10.39 8.76
C SER A 67 10.50 -9.20 8.13
N THR A 68 11.24 -8.13 7.90
CA THR A 68 10.75 -6.92 7.26
C THR A 68 11.72 -6.41 6.22
N TYR A 69 11.21 -5.70 5.21
CA TYR A 69 12.07 -5.05 4.23
C TYR A 69 12.67 -3.76 4.81
N TYR A 70 11.84 -2.86 5.31
CA TYR A 70 12.24 -1.68 6.07
C TYR A 70 11.94 -1.87 7.55
N ASP A 71 12.67 -1.20 8.42
CA ASP A 71 12.43 -1.30 9.88
C ASP A 71 11.02 -0.83 10.27
N ALA A 72 10.56 0.26 9.69
CA ALA A 72 9.22 0.81 9.94
C ALA A 72 8.82 0.77 11.42
N GLU A 73 9.75 1.13 12.32
CA GLU A 73 9.59 1.15 13.79
C GLU A 73 9.36 -0.23 14.45
N ILE A 74 9.36 -1.33 13.69
CA ILE A 74 9.07 -2.66 14.25
C ILE A 74 10.12 -3.10 15.27
N SER A 75 11.39 -2.70 15.08
CA SER A 75 12.47 -2.98 16.04
C SER A 75 12.28 -2.25 17.37
N ALA A 76 11.82 -0.99 17.32
CA ALA A 76 11.51 -0.23 18.52
C ALA A 76 10.31 -0.85 19.27
N ARG A 77 9.25 -1.20 18.56
CA ARG A 77 8.07 -1.86 19.11
C ARG A 77 8.38 -3.23 19.69
N ALA A 78 9.30 -3.98 19.09
CA ALA A 78 9.78 -5.24 19.64
C ALA A 78 10.48 -5.04 20.99
N GLN A 79 11.37 -4.05 21.09
CA GLN A 79 12.06 -3.73 22.36
C GLN A 79 11.08 -3.26 23.45
N GLU A 80 10.09 -2.45 23.11
CA GLU A 80 9.04 -2.02 24.05
C GLU A 80 8.21 -3.22 24.53
N PHE A 81 7.81 -4.11 23.64
CA PHE A 81 7.04 -5.29 23.96
C PHE A 81 7.82 -6.27 24.87
N GLU A 82 9.12 -6.47 24.60
CA GLU A 82 10.00 -7.28 25.46
C GLU A 82 10.14 -6.69 26.87
N GLN A 83 10.17 -5.34 27.02
CA GLN A 83 10.19 -4.69 28.32
C GLN A 83 8.90 -4.94 29.13
N LEU A 84 7.76 -5.00 28.44
CA LEU A 84 6.46 -5.34 29.04
C LEU A 84 6.33 -6.83 29.35
N HIS A 85 7.00 -7.68 28.57
CA HIS A 85 6.93 -9.14 28.63
C HIS A 85 8.35 -9.76 28.72
N PRO A 86 9.01 -9.75 29.89
CA PRO A 86 10.41 -10.16 30.03
C PRO A 86 10.74 -11.61 29.63
N GLU A 87 9.73 -12.47 29.52
CA GLU A 87 9.90 -13.87 29.08
C GLU A 87 9.75 -14.03 27.54
N VAL A 88 9.56 -12.91 26.81
CA VAL A 88 9.44 -12.88 25.35
C VAL A 88 10.74 -12.36 24.76
N GLN A 89 11.16 -12.96 23.64
CA GLN A 89 12.25 -12.50 22.79
C GLN A 89 11.74 -12.31 21.38
N ILE A 90 12.05 -11.16 20.75
CA ILE A 90 11.67 -10.87 19.37
C ILE A 90 12.92 -10.59 18.53
N GLU A 91 13.19 -11.45 17.57
CA GLU A 91 14.33 -11.33 16.65
C GLU A 91 13.87 -10.67 15.35
N VAL A 92 14.18 -9.39 15.16
CA VAL A 92 13.83 -8.64 13.96
C VAL A 92 14.97 -8.70 12.94
N SER A 93 14.65 -9.16 11.73
CA SER A 93 15.54 -9.17 10.57
C SER A 93 15.09 -8.11 9.57
N VAL A 94 15.89 -7.08 9.41
CA VAL A 94 15.64 -5.97 8.47
C VAL A 94 16.48 -6.17 7.22
N ALA A 95 15.84 -6.31 6.04
CA ALA A 95 16.51 -6.56 4.77
C ALA A 95 17.24 -5.32 4.23
N GLN A 96 16.59 -4.16 4.28
CA GLN A 96 17.14 -2.87 3.85
C GLN A 96 17.60 -2.04 5.07
N GLN A 97 18.90 -2.03 5.32
CA GLN A 97 19.47 -1.33 6.47
C GLN A 97 19.71 0.18 6.22
N SER A 98 19.91 0.56 4.96
CA SER A 98 20.02 1.96 4.50
C SER A 98 19.84 2.01 2.98
N ALA A 99 19.71 3.21 2.41
CA ALA A 99 19.52 3.40 0.96
C ALA A 99 20.59 2.72 0.06
N SER A 100 21.75 2.37 0.60
CA SER A 100 22.85 1.75 -0.14
C SER A 100 23.34 0.44 0.46
N VAL A 101 22.75 -0.03 1.55
CA VAL A 101 23.18 -1.24 2.28
C VAL A 101 21.96 -2.10 2.59
N GLY A 102 21.97 -3.30 2.06
CA GLY A 102 20.91 -4.26 2.32
C GLY A 102 20.60 -5.10 1.07
N GLU A 103 19.58 -5.89 1.16
CA GLU A 103 19.01 -6.70 0.11
C GLU A 103 18.17 -5.81 -0.83
N SER A 104 18.14 -6.12 -2.13
CA SER A 104 17.20 -5.47 -3.04
C SER A 104 15.76 -5.92 -2.75
N TRP A 105 14.78 -5.09 -3.13
CA TRP A 105 13.38 -5.46 -3.00
C TRP A 105 13.05 -6.79 -3.70
N GLU A 106 13.53 -6.97 -4.92
CA GLU A 106 13.32 -8.20 -5.69
C GLU A 106 13.91 -9.44 -5.01
N ASP A 107 15.09 -9.31 -4.41
CA ASP A 107 15.75 -10.41 -3.71
C ASP A 107 14.99 -10.74 -2.40
N TYR A 108 14.50 -9.71 -1.68
CA TYR A 108 13.64 -9.89 -0.52
C TYR A 108 12.36 -10.66 -0.88
N LEU A 109 11.66 -10.26 -1.95
CA LEU A 109 10.46 -10.96 -2.43
C LEU A 109 10.72 -12.43 -2.71
N LYS A 110 11.78 -12.70 -3.49
CA LYS A 110 12.17 -14.08 -3.86
C LYS A 110 12.52 -14.93 -2.64
N ARG A 111 13.34 -14.38 -1.76
CA ARG A 111 13.75 -15.08 -0.53
C ARG A 111 12.57 -15.36 0.37
N THR A 112 11.77 -14.36 0.67
CA THR A 112 10.59 -14.46 1.56
C THR A 112 9.59 -15.49 1.01
N SER A 113 9.32 -15.48 -0.30
CA SER A 113 8.45 -16.47 -0.94
C SER A 113 8.97 -17.89 -0.76
N VAL A 114 10.27 -18.13 -1.03
CA VAL A 114 10.89 -19.46 -0.90
C VAL A 114 10.90 -19.91 0.57
N GLU A 115 11.18 -19.03 1.51
CA GLU A 115 11.18 -19.33 2.94
C GLU A 115 9.78 -19.70 3.44
N MET A 116 8.73 -18.97 3.04
CA MET A 116 7.36 -19.31 3.38
C MET A 116 6.93 -20.66 2.79
N MET A 117 7.23 -20.91 1.50
CA MET A 117 6.88 -22.16 0.83
C MET A 117 7.61 -23.38 1.42
N SER A 118 8.83 -23.19 1.93
CA SER A 118 9.62 -24.25 2.57
C SER A 118 9.33 -24.43 4.07
N GLY A 119 8.47 -23.59 4.66
CA GLY A 119 8.20 -23.59 6.09
C GLY A 119 9.38 -23.12 6.96
N GLN A 120 10.33 -22.38 6.38
CA GLN A 120 11.52 -21.87 7.06
C GLN A 120 11.51 -20.35 7.25
N SER A 121 10.39 -19.70 6.97
CA SER A 121 10.25 -18.25 7.13
C SER A 121 10.32 -17.81 8.60
N ALA A 122 10.38 -16.50 8.80
CA ALA A 122 10.06 -15.89 10.07
C ALA A 122 8.61 -16.19 10.47
N ASP A 123 8.25 -15.96 11.72
CA ASP A 123 6.91 -16.19 12.28
C ASP A 123 5.94 -15.08 11.82
N ILE A 124 6.46 -13.86 11.70
CA ILE A 124 5.79 -12.67 11.20
C ILE A 124 6.60 -12.12 10.03
N VAL A 125 5.92 -11.80 8.93
CA VAL A 125 6.55 -11.34 7.69
C VAL A 125 5.86 -10.06 7.22
N ASP A 126 6.67 -9.07 6.82
CA ASP A 126 6.19 -7.87 6.13
C ASP A 126 5.80 -8.24 4.70
N LEU A 127 4.53 -8.10 4.40
CA LEU A 127 3.90 -8.42 3.11
C LEU A 127 3.54 -7.17 2.32
N ALA A 128 3.95 -5.98 2.79
CA ALA A 128 3.72 -4.73 2.07
C ALA A 128 4.20 -4.85 0.63
N GLN A 129 3.37 -4.39 -0.31
CA GLN A 129 3.62 -4.45 -1.75
C GLN A 129 3.76 -5.88 -2.33
N MET A 130 3.43 -6.93 -1.55
CA MET A 130 3.38 -8.32 -1.99
C MET A 130 1.95 -8.74 -2.30
N SER A 131 1.76 -9.73 -3.18
CA SER A 131 0.45 -10.30 -3.46
C SER A 131 -0.01 -11.22 -2.32
N VAL A 132 -0.58 -10.62 -1.25
CA VAL A 132 -1.06 -11.33 -0.05
C VAL A 132 -2.03 -12.44 -0.41
N SER A 133 -2.90 -12.21 -1.39
CA SER A 133 -3.90 -13.18 -1.86
C SER A 133 -3.28 -14.49 -2.39
N ARG A 134 -2.12 -14.43 -3.07
CA ARG A 134 -1.40 -15.63 -3.56
C ARG A 134 -0.94 -16.50 -2.39
N TYR A 135 -0.40 -15.90 -1.34
CA TYR A 135 0.06 -16.63 -0.15
C TYR A 135 -1.11 -17.14 0.69
N ALA A 136 -2.19 -16.39 0.79
CA ALA A 136 -3.42 -16.79 1.44
C ALA A 136 -4.05 -17.99 0.71
N LYS A 137 -4.18 -17.92 -0.63
CA LYS A 137 -4.68 -19.02 -1.50
C LYS A 137 -3.85 -20.30 -1.33
N SER A 138 -2.54 -20.15 -1.15
CA SER A 138 -1.62 -21.27 -0.94
C SER A 138 -1.62 -21.80 0.51
N GLY A 139 -2.43 -21.22 1.41
CA GLY A 139 -2.52 -21.62 2.81
C GLY A 139 -1.28 -21.33 3.64
N LEU A 140 -0.44 -20.38 3.21
CA LEU A 140 0.82 -20.04 3.88
C LEU A 140 0.65 -19.03 5.01
N LEU A 141 -0.48 -18.34 5.08
CA LEU A 141 -0.80 -17.30 6.07
C LEU A 141 -1.94 -17.75 7.00
N CYS A 142 -1.96 -17.19 8.19
CA CYS A 142 -3.08 -17.32 9.12
C CYS A 142 -4.14 -16.27 8.81
N ASN A 143 -5.43 -16.64 8.96
CA ASN A 143 -6.51 -15.68 8.95
C ASN A 143 -6.52 -14.90 10.27
N LEU A 144 -6.30 -13.60 10.21
CA LEU A 144 -6.20 -12.75 11.41
C LEU A 144 -7.55 -12.52 12.06
N TYR A 145 -8.66 -12.65 11.34
CA TYR A 145 -9.98 -12.58 11.94
C TYR A 145 -10.22 -13.68 12.97
N ASP A 146 -9.62 -14.87 12.80
CA ASP A 146 -9.73 -15.95 13.78
C ASP A 146 -9.16 -15.54 15.15
N PHE A 147 -8.07 -14.75 15.17
CA PHE A 147 -7.50 -14.21 16.40
C PHE A 147 -8.33 -13.05 16.95
N MET A 148 -8.78 -12.12 16.10
CA MET A 148 -9.61 -10.98 16.52
C MET A 148 -10.91 -11.43 17.17
N GLU A 149 -11.56 -12.49 16.63
CA GLU A 149 -12.80 -13.05 17.18
C GLU A 149 -12.61 -13.74 18.54
N MET A 150 -11.44 -14.32 18.77
CA MET A 150 -11.14 -15.00 20.04
C MET A 150 -10.61 -14.05 21.12
N ASP A 151 -10.16 -12.87 20.74
CA ASP A 151 -9.54 -11.90 21.66
C ASP A 151 -10.57 -10.91 22.18
N SER A 152 -10.95 -11.07 23.46
CA SER A 152 -11.92 -10.19 24.13
C SER A 152 -11.41 -8.74 24.33
N ASP A 153 -10.11 -8.54 24.24
CA ASP A 153 -9.45 -7.24 24.44
C ASP A 153 -9.19 -6.51 23.12
N PHE A 154 -9.53 -7.13 21.99
CA PHE A 154 -9.51 -6.48 20.68
C PHE A 154 -10.88 -5.86 20.37
N HIS A 155 -10.88 -4.54 20.24
CA HIS A 155 -12.08 -3.75 19.94
C HIS A 155 -11.99 -3.21 18.50
N SER A 156 -12.70 -3.84 17.59
CA SER A 156 -12.65 -3.50 16.17
C SER A 156 -13.07 -2.07 15.86
N GLU A 157 -13.92 -1.47 16.71
CA GLU A 157 -14.35 -0.07 16.62
C GLU A 157 -13.25 0.96 16.84
N ASP A 158 -12.10 0.54 17.38
CA ASP A 158 -10.93 1.41 17.56
C ASP A 158 -10.12 1.58 16.27
N TYR A 159 -10.48 0.85 15.20
CA TYR A 159 -9.70 0.77 13.97
C TYR A 159 -10.52 1.10 12.73
N TYR A 160 -9.85 1.53 11.68
CA TYR A 160 -10.43 1.69 10.34
C TYR A 160 -10.72 0.32 9.71
N THR A 161 -11.79 -0.34 10.17
CA THR A 161 -12.18 -1.69 9.71
C THR A 161 -12.57 -1.76 8.23
N ASN A 162 -12.91 -0.64 7.61
CA ASN A 162 -13.10 -0.53 6.17
C ASN A 162 -11.80 -0.86 5.41
N ILE A 163 -10.61 -0.51 5.97
CA ILE A 163 -9.30 -0.88 5.42
C ILE A 163 -9.08 -2.40 5.51
N PHE A 164 -9.42 -3.03 6.65
CA PHE A 164 -9.36 -4.48 6.79
C PHE A 164 -10.27 -5.16 5.76
N LYS A 165 -11.50 -4.67 5.62
CA LYS A 165 -12.50 -5.18 4.68
C LYS A 165 -12.03 -5.11 3.22
N ALA A 166 -11.37 -4.02 2.85
CA ALA A 166 -10.83 -3.83 1.50
C ALA A 166 -9.61 -4.70 1.19
N LYS A 167 -8.98 -5.29 2.22
CA LYS A 167 -7.83 -6.22 2.10
C LYS A 167 -8.23 -7.69 2.26
N GLU A 168 -9.51 -7.98 2.45
CA GLU A 168 -9.98 -9.37 2.54
C GLU A 168 -9.71 -10.16 1.25
N TYR A 169 -9.37 -11.40 1.44
CA TYR A 169 -9.34 -12.43 0.41
C TYR A 169 -10.15 -13.63 0.88
N ASP A 170 -11.13 -14.09 0.10
CA ASP A 170 -12.04 -15.20 0.44
C ASP A 170 -12.64 -15.08 1.86
N GLY A 171 -13.01 -13.85 2.26
CA GLY A 171 -13.60 -13.52 3.56
C GLY A 171 -12.63 -13.55 4.74
N GLY A 172 -11.33 -13.72 4.55
CA GLY A 172 -10.31 -13.68 5.58
C GLY A 172 -9.37 -12.48 5.44
N LEU A 173 -8.79 -12.03 6.54
CA LEU A 173 -7.74 -11.02 6.59
C LEU A 173 -6.39 -11.70 6.84
N TYR A 174 -5.43 -11.55 5.94
CA TYR A 174 -4.15 -12.28 5.98
C TYR A 174 -2.92 -11.41 6.19
N SER A 175 -3.12 -10.09 6.20
CA SER A 175 -2.11 -9.13 6.63
C SER A 175 -2.75 -7.97 7.38
N LEU A 176 -2.03 -7.43 8.36
CA LEU A 176 -2.44 -6.35 9.23
C LEU A 176 -1.62 -5.09 8.91
N PRO A 177 -2.21 -4.10 8.23
CA PRO A 177 -1.52 -2.84 7.98
C PRO A 177 -1.45 -2.03 9.28
N PHE A 178 -0.27 -1.48 9.58
CA PHE A 178 -0.13 -0.55 10.70
C PHE A 178 -0.55 0.86 10.32
N TYR A 179 -0.37 1.19 9.03
CA TYR A 179 -0.71 2.47 8.42
C TYR A 179 -1.22 2.27 7.01
N PHE A 180 -1.86 3.30 6.50
CA PHE A 180 -2.22 3.39 5.08
C PHE A 180 -2.04 4.83 4.60
N LEU A 181 -2.02 5.00 3.29
CA LEU A 181 -1.95 6.30 2.64
C LEU A 181 -2.83 6.30 1.37
N TYR A 182 -3.17 7.47 0.88
CA TYR A 182 -3.89 7.64 -0.37
C TYR A 182 -3.59 9.00 -0.97
N ASP A 183 -3.74 9.10 -2.29
CA ASP A 183 -3.47 10.33 -3.01
C ASP A 183 -4.67 11.27 -2.96
N MET A 184 -4.35 12.56 -2.89
CA MET A 184 -5.29 13.66 -3.09
C MET A 184 -4.80 14.52 -4.23
N THR A 185 -5.74 15.04 -5.03
CA THR A 185 -5.44 15.93 -6.14
C THR A 185 -5.72 17.36 -5.77
N TYR A 186 -4.74 18.20 -5.97
CA TYR A 186 -4.85 19.66 -5.82
C TYR A 186 -5.00 20.29 -7.19
N LEU A 187 -5.89 21.24 -7.29
CA LEU A 187 -6.28 21.87 -8.55
C LEU A 187 -5.86 23.35 -8.58
N SER A 188 -5.43 23.79 -9.77
CA SER A 188 -5.12 25.20 -10.00
C SER A 188 -6.39 26.06 -9.96
N ARG A 189 -6.53 26.89 -8.92
CA ARG A 189 -7.63 27.87 -8.81
C ARG A 189 -7.68 28.82 -10.01
N PRO A 190 -6.57 29.47 -10.46
CA PRO A 190 -6.61 30.40 -11.58
C PRO A 190 -7.13 29.77 -12.87
N LEU A 191 -6.75 28.53 -13.16
CA LEU A 191 -7.17 27.84 -14.39
C LEU A 191 -8.67 27.51 -14.35
N LEU A 192 -9.19 27.04 -13.21
CA LEU A 192 -10.61 26.76 -13.07
C LEU A 192 -11.44 28.05 -13.12
N GLU A 193 -11.05 29.11 -12.42
CA GLU A 193 -11.72 30.40 -12.44
C GLU A 193 -11.73 31.04 -13.84
N GLU A 194 -10.62 30.99 -14.58
CA GLU A 194 -10.54 31.48 -15.96
C GLU A 194 -11.46 30.67 -16.90
N ALA A 195 -11.55 29.37 -16.69
CA ALA A 195 -12.44 28.51 -17.44
C ALA A 195 -13.92 28.62 -17.00
N GLY A 196 -14.21 29.27 -15.86
CA GLY A 196 -15.54 29.33 -15.25
C GLY A 196 -16.06 27.96 -14.86
N LEU A 197 -15.20 27.15 -14.22
CA LEU A 197 -15.52 25.81 -13.74
C LEU A 197 -15.33 25.74 -12.22
N ASP A 198 -16.16 24.91 -11.59
CA ASP A 198 -16.01 24.55 -10.17
C ASP A 198 -15.15 23.29 -10.04
N ALA A 199 -14.50 23.13 -8.88
CA ALA A 199 -13.81 21.88 -8.55
C ALA A 199 -14.85 20.74 -8.39
N PRO A 200 -14.56 19.54 -8.90
CA PRO A 200 -15.42 18.38 -8.66
C PRO A 200 -15.29 17.88 -7.21
N ASP A 201 -16.31 17.19 -6.71
CA ASP A 201 -16.28 16.59 -5.36
C ASP A 201 -15.30 15.41 -5.25
N ALA A 202 -15.07 14.70 -6.36
CA ALA A 202 -14.08 13.62 -6.50
C ALA A 202 -13.64 13.50 -7.96
N LEU A 203 -12.40 13.08 -8.17
CA LEU A 203 -11.81 12.90 -9.49
C LEU A 203 -11.57 11.41 -9.76
N ASP A 204 -12.19 10.91 -10.82
CA ASP A 204 -11.77 9.72 -11.54
C ASP A 204 -10.97 10.10 -12.79
N TYR A 205 -10.38 9.11 -13.43
CA TYR A 205 -9.55 9.31 -14.61
C TYR A 205 -10.31 9.99 -15.77
N GLU A 206 -11.58 9.64 -16.00
CA GLU A 206 -12.42 10.25 -17.04
C GLU A 206 -12.72 11.72 -16.73
N LYS A 207 -13.09 12.03 -15.51
CA LYS A 207 -13.34 13.42 -15.08
C LYS A 207 -12.07 14.27 -15.17
N MET A 208 -10.91 13.67 -14.87
CA MET A 208 -9.64 14.35 -15.04
C MET A 208 -9.40 14.74 -16.51
N LEU A 209 -9.57 13.78 -17.45
CA LEU A 209 -9.41 14.05 -18.87
C LEU A 209 -10.43 15.07 -19.38
N ASP A 210 -11.68 14.96 -18.93
CA ASP A 210 -12.74 15.90 -19.30
C ASP A 210 -12.48 17.31 -18.77
N LEU A 211 -11.98 17.43 -17.53
CA LEU A 211 -11.63 18.71 -16.93
C LEU A 211 -10.47 19.35 -17.68
N TYR A 212 -9.43 18.59 -17.99
CA TYR A 212 -8.30 19.03 -18.81
C TYR A 212 -8.80 19.62 -20.14
N ARG A 213 -9.61 18.86 -20.91
CA ARG A 213 -10.16 19.28 -22.19
C ARG A 213 -11.00 20.55 -22.07
N GLN A 214 -11.91 20.62 -21.09
CA GLN A 214 -12.77 21.78 -20.89
C GLN A 214 -11.98 23.05 -20.60
N ILE A 215 -10.93 22.96 -19.78
CA ILE A 215 -10.09 24.12 -19.47
C ILE A 215 -9.27 24.53 -20.69
N SER A 216 -8.66 23.59 -21.40
CA SER A 216 -7.89 23.88 -22.62
C SER A 216 -8.76 24.55 -23.69
N ASP A 217 -9.96 24.02 -23.95
CA ASP A 217 -10.89 24.57 -24.94
C ASP A 217 -11.38 25.99 -24.57
N LYS A 218 -11.63 26.24 -23.28
CA LYS A 218 -12.18 27.54 -22.82
C LYS A 218 -11.11 28.61 -22.69
N THR A 219 -9.90 28.27 -22.25
CA THR A 219 -8.83 29.22 -22.03
C THR A 219 -7.92 29.41 -23.24
N GLY A 220 -7.89 28.44 -24.15
CA GLY A 220 -6.95 28.38 -25.26
C GLY A 220 -5.49 28.24 -24.83
N LYS A 221 -5.26 27.85 -23.55
CA LYS A 221 -3.95 27.68 -22.97
C LYS A 221 -3.49 26.21 -23.08
N ASP A 222 -2.21 26.05 -23.31
CA ASP A 222 -1.50 24.80 -23.13
C ASP A 222 -0.90 24.80 -21.70
N PHE A 223 -1.29 23.84 -20.88
CA PHE A 223 -0.81 23.68 -19.52
C PHE A 223 -0.31 22.27 -19.29
N SER A 224 0.55 22.14 -18.31
CA SER A 224 1.16 20.86 -17.98
C SER A 224 0.35 20.10 -16.94
N ILE A 225 0.44 18.78 -17.01
CA ILE A 225 0.07 17.89 -15.92
C ILE A 225 1.36 17.49 -15.24
N MET A 226 1.37 17.42 -13.92
CA MET A 226 2.55 17.03 -13.16
C MET A 226 3.03 15.65 -13.63
N PRO A 227 4.34 15.45 -13.88
CA PRO A 227 4.86 14.15 -14.27
C PRO A 227 4.48 13.05 -13.27
N GLY A 228 4.14 11.88 -13.77
CA GLY A 228 3.77 10.73 -12.94
C GLY A 228 2.28 10.63 -12.58
N ILE A 229 1.54 11.74 -12.55
CA ILE A 229 0.15 11.77 -12.10
C ILE A 229 -0.76 10.82 -12.87
N ILE A 230 -0.59 10.67 -14.18
CA ILE A 230 -1.44 9.78 -15.00
C ILE A 230 -1.08 8.33 -14.78
N SER A 231 0.21 7.99 -14.76
CA SER A 231 0.64 6.63 -14.51
C SER A 231 0.20 6.17 -13.12
N GLU A 232 0.40 7.00 -12.10
CA GLU A 232 -0.06 6.71 -10.74
C GLU A 232 -1.56 6.54 -10.67
N TRP A 233 -2.34 7.47 -11.22
CA TRP A 233 -3.79 7.39 -11.22
C TRP A 233 -4.32 6.15 -11.92
N PHE A 234 -3.81 5.92 -13.11
CA PHE A 234 -4.22 4.82 -13.93
C PHE A 234 -3.94 3.48 -13.24
N PHE A 235 -2.73 3.30 -12.73
CA PHE A 235 -2.33 2.06 -12.07
C PHE A 235 -2.98 1.85 -10.71
N LYS A 236 -3.02 2.88 -9.89
CA LYS A 236 -3.56 2.76 -8.54
C LYS A 236 -5.08 2.63 -8.53
N TYR A 237 -5.79 3.36 -9.37
CA TYR A 237 -7.23 3.52 -9.25
C TYR A 237 -8.03 2.83 -10.36
N GLU A 238 -7.53 2.73 -11.57
CA GLU A 238 -8.28 2.13 -12.69
C GLU A 238 -7.93 0.67 -12.96
N PHE A 239 -6.68 0.28 -12.80
CA PHE A 239 -6.27 -1.09 -13.08
C PHE A 239 -7.01 -2.15 -12.26
N PRO A 240 -7.30 -1.97 -10.97
CA PRO A 240 -8.05 -2.95 -10.20
C PRO A 240 -9.41 -3.33 -10.80
N ALA A 241 -10.03 -2.44 -11.59
CA ALA A 241 -11.29 -2.73 -12.26
C ALA A 241 -11.17 -3.74 -13.42
N TYR A 242 -9.94 -4.02 -13.90
CA TYR A 242 -9.72 -4.91 -15.04
C TYR A 242 -9.19 -6.30 -14.67
N TYR A 243 -9.07 -6.62 -13.39
CA TYR A 243 -8.70 -7.96 -12.97
C TYR A 243 -9.35 -8.34 -11.63
N ASP A 244 -9.45 -9.62 -11.40
CA ASP A 244 -10.01 -10.18 -10.18
C ASP A 244 -9.10 -11.34 -9.72
N VAL A 245 -8.48 -11.14 -8.57
CA VAL A 245 -7.53 -12.10 -7.98
C VAL A 245 -8.25 -13.36 -7.48
N GLU A 246 -9.48 -13.22 -6.96
CA GLU A 246 -10.25 -14.36 -6.45
C GLU A 246 -10.63 -15.33 -7.56
N THR A 247 -11.10 -14.79 -8.68
CA THR A 247 -11.50 -15.61 -9.83
C THR A 247 -10.34 -15.93 -10.77
N GLY A 248 -9.18 -15.29 -10.60
CA GLY A 248 -8.01 -15.44 -11.49
C GLY A 248 -8.27 -14.94 -12.90
N THR A 249 -9.12 -13.91 -13.05
CA THR A 249 -9.51 -13.38 -14.37
C THR A 249 -9.02 -11.96 -14.60
N ALA A 250 -8.74 -11.64 -15.86
CA ALA A 250 -8.39 -10.29 -16.31
C ALA A 250 -9.17 -9.92 -17.58
N ASN A 251 -9.36 -8.62 -17.81
CA ASN A 251 -10.15 -8.07 -18.92
C ASN A 251 -9.47 -6.85 -19.57
N PHE A 252 -8.14 -6.88 -19.69
CA PHE A 252 -7.37 -5.78 -20.29
C PHE A 252 -7.46 -5.70 -21.82
N ASP A 253 -7.85 -6.76 -22.51
CA ASP A 253 -8.08 -6.75 -23.97
C ASP A 253 -9.49 -6.28 -24.37
N SER A 254 -10.24 -5.72 -23.42
CA SER A 254 -11.57 -5.15 -23.65
C SER A 254 -11.52 -3.91 -24.54
N PRO A 255 -12.58 -3.65 -25.33
CA PRO A 255 -12.69 -2.42 -26.12
C PRO A 255 -12.61 -1.15 -25.24
N GLU A 256 -13.05 -1.24 -24.00
CA GLU A 256 -13.04 -0.15 -23.03
C GLU A 256 -11.61 0.23 -22.66
N PHE A 257 -10.80 -0.73 -22.20
CA PHE A 257 -9.39 -0.51 -21.88
C PHE A 257 -8.59 -0.01 -23.10
N ILE A 258 -8.82 -0.58 -24.28
CA ILE A 258 -8.20 -0.11 -25.54
C ILE A 258 -8.59 1.35 -25.84
N SER A 259 -9.85 1.70 -25.62
CA SER A 259 -10.33 3.08 -25.78
C SER A 259 -9.65 4.03 -24.80
N TYR A 260 -9.46 3.62 -23.56
CA TYR A 260 -8.70 4.36 -22.54
C TYR A 260 -7.28 4.65 -22.99
N LEU A 261 -6.54 3.63 -23.42
CA LEU A 261 -5.17 3.79 -23.91
C LEU A 261 -5.09 4.82 -25.04
N LYS A 262 -6.00 4.73 -26.01
CA LYS A 262 -6.03 5.65 -27.18
C LYS A 262 -6.35 7.07 -26.76
N ARG A 263 -7.41 7.25 -25.98
CA ARG A 263 -7.87 8.56 -25.52
C ARG A 263 -6.80 9.27 -24.71
N THR A 264 -6.17 8.57 -23.76
CA THR A 264 -5.09 9.12 -22.95
C THR A 264 -3.94 9.64 -23.82
N LYS A 265 -3.51 8.86 -24.81
CA LYS A 265 -2.43 9.26 -25.72
C LYS A 265 -2.79 10.45 -26.61
N GLU A 266 -4.06 10.59 -26.99
CA GLU A 266 -4.53 11.68 -27.86
C GLU A 266 -4.77 12.99 -27.09
N GLU A 267 -5.36 12.90 -25.90
CA GLU A 267 -5.84 14.08 -25.15
C GLU A 267 -4.77 14.71 -24.27
N ILE A 268 -3.65 14.00 -23.98
CA ILE A 268 -2.60 14.53 -23.13
C ILE A 268 -1.27 14.60 -23.90
N PRO A 269 -1.05 15.68 -24.67
CA PRO A 269 0.09 15.77 -25.60
C PRO A 269 1.48 15.78 -24.95
N LYS A 270 1.57 15.87 -23.64
CA LYS A 270 2.85 15.86 -22.89
C LYS A 270 3.11 14.57 -22.09
N LEU A 271 2.34 13.49 -22.34
CA LEU A 271 2.60 12.19 -21.73
C LEU A 271 4.03 11.67 -21.94
N GLU A 272 4.66 12.01 -23.07
CA GLU A 272 6.05 11.66 -23.35
C GLU A 272 7.05 12.29 -22.36
N GLN A 273 6.71 13.47 -21.79
CA GLN A 273 7.53 14.14 -20.78
C GLN A 273 7.35 13.52 -19.36
N MET A 274 6.30 12.73 -19.18
CA MET A 274 5.98 12.12 -17.88
C MET A 274 6.75 10.82 -17.64
N ALA A 275 7.23 10.17 -18.69
CA ALA A 275 8.01 8.94 -18.57
C ALA A 275 9.47 9.20 -18.14
N ASP A 276 9.93 10.43 -18.26
CA ASP A 276 11.22 10.85 -17.69
C ASP A 276 11.00 11.19 -16.20
N TRP A 277 11.10 10.18 -15.36
CA TRP A 277 11.16 10.32 -13.90
C TRP A 277 12.41 11.11 -13.49
N ASP A 278 12.46 12.37 -13.87
CA ASP A 278 13.41 13.29 -13.29
C ASP A 278 12.91 13.70 -11.90
N MET A 279 13.22 12.84 -10.92
CA MET A 279 12.92 13.12 -9.50
C MET A 279 13.46 14.48 -9.05
N THR A 280 14.38 15.09 -9.80
CA THR A 280 14.87 16.46 -9.52
C THR A 280 13.83 17.52 -9.87
N ARG A 281 12.88 17.24 -10.77
CA ARG A 281 11.76 18.13 -11.10
C ARG A 281 10.61 18.01 -10.09
N VAL A 282 10.40 16.80 -9.55
CA VAL A 282 9.42 16.57 -8.47
C VAL A 282 9.91 17.17 -7.14
N ALA A 283 11.23 17.32 -6.98
CA ALA A 283 11.83 17.91 -5.78
C ALA A 283 11.57 19.43 -5.62
N GLY A 284 11.08 20.12 -6.66
CA GLY A 284 10.64 21.52 -6.58
C GLY A 284 9.35 21.71 -5.78
N GLY A 285 8.57 20.64 -5.61
CA GLY A 285 7.38 20.63 -4.76
C GLY A 285 6.31 21.64 -5.20
N VAL A 286 5.59 22.16 -4.20
CA VAL A 286 4.52 23.16 -4.37
C VAL A 286 4.97 24.43 -5.07
N ASP A 287 6.24 24.84 -4.87
CA ASP A 287 6.79 26.07 -5.46
C ASP A 287 6.86 25.99 -7.00
N ASP A 288 7.16 24.82 -7.56
CA ASP A 288 7.16 24.62 -9.01
C ASP A 288 5.74 24.57 -9.56
N PHE A 289 4.79 23.95 -8.86
CA PHE A 289 3.37 23.98 -9.20
C PHE A 289 2.80 25.40 -9.19
N MET A 290 3.30 26.25 -8.30
CA MET A 290 2.89 27.66 -8.18
C MET A 290 3.46 28.56 -9.27
N GLN A 291 4.59 28.21 -9.88
CA GLN A 291 5.30 29.02 -10.88
C GLN A 291 4.97 28.62 -12.32
N GLU A 292 4.47 27.39 -12.53
CA GLU A 292 4.12 26.88 -13.83
C GLU A 292 2.60 26.72 -13.99
N ASP A 293 2.12 26.71 -15.22
CA ASP A 293 0.72 26.51 -15.54
C ASP A 293 0.36 25.01 -15.44
N TYR A 294 0.43 24.41 -14.23
CA TYR A 294 -0.03 23.06 -13.94
C TYR A 294 -1.51 23.06 -13.55
N LEU A 295 -2.26 22.12 -14.06
CA LEU A 295 -3.66 21.93 -13.67
C LEU A 295 -3.80 21.04 -12.43
N PHE A 296 -3.05 19.94 -12.39
CA PHE A 296 -3.13 18.92 -11.35
C PHE A 296 -1.79 18.74 -10.65
N CYS A 297 -1.86 18.55 -9.33
CA CYS A 297 -0.75 18.15 -8.50
C CYS A 297 -1.24 17.09 -7.51
N ASN A 298 -0.58 15.94 -7.46
CA ASN A 298 -0.90 14.89 -6.50
C ASN A 298 0.07 14.91 -5.34
N TYR A 299 -0.49 14.71 -4.15
CA TYR A 299 0.29 14.42 -2.96
C TYR A 299 -0.41 13.31 -2.17
N ASP A 300 0.36 12.43 -1.58
CA ASP A 300 -0.13 11.46 -0.63
C ASP A 300 -0.62 12.18 0.64
N VAL A 301 -1.78 11.77 1.16
CA VAL A 301 -2.16 12.15 2.51
C VAL A 301 -1.33 11.32 3.46
N THR A 302 -0.19 11.88 3.81
CA THR A 302 0.77 11.29 4.75
C THR A 302 0.68 11.98 6.11
N SER A 303 0.37 13.28 6.12
CA SER A 303 0.21 14.06 7.34
C SER A 303 -0.71 15.25 7.11
N ILE A 304 -1.18 15.83 8.19
CA ILE A 304 -1.94 17.08 8.14
C ILE A 304 -1.12 18.23 7.58
N ASP A 305 0.20 18.14 7.63
CA ASP A 305 1.10 19.14 7.10
C ASP A 305 0.96 19.29 5.59
N THR A 306 0.93 18.16 4.87
CA THR A 306 0.65 18.16 3.43
C THR A 306 -0.68 18.84 3.12
N TYR A 307 -1.71 18.56 3.92
CA TYR A 307 -3.03 19.20 3.78
C TYR A 307 -2.98 20.70 4.04
N ASN A 308 -2.37 21.14 5.14
CA ASN A 308 -2.33 22.54 5.53
C ASN A 308 -1.43 23.38 4.63
N MET A 309 -0.25 22.90 4.27
CA MET A 309 0.67 23.62 3.39
C MET A 309 0.00 24.01 2.07
N LEU A 310 -0.78 23.10 1.49
CA LEU A 310 -1.37 23.32 0.18
C LEU A 310 -2.63 24.18 0.22
N ILE A 311 -3.40 24.16 1.31
CA ILE A 311 -4.56 25.05 1.49
C ILE A 311 -4.15 26.53 1.64
N ASP A 312 -2.97 26.80 2.19
CA ASP A 312 -2.50 28.16 2.42
C ASP A 312 -2.01 28.86 1.15
N TYR A 313 -1.81 28.16 0.06
CA TYR A 313 -1.47 28.76 -1.21
C TYR A 313 -2.71 29.31 -1.92
N PRO A 314 -2.74 30.63 -2.25
CA PRO A 314 -3.92 31.28 -2.82
C PRO A 314 -4.33 30.74 -4.19
N ASN A 315 -3.39 30.11 -4.91
CA ASN A 315 -3.60 29.59 -6.26
C ASN A 315 -4.02 28.12 -6.27
N ILE A 316 -4.15 27.47 -5.11
CA ILE A 316 -4.55 26.07 -4.98
C ILE A 316 -5.95 25.99 -4.38
N LEU A 317 -6.78 25.09 -4.88
CA LEU A 317 -8.06 24.73 -4.30
C LEU A 317 -7.87 23.68 -3.20
N PRO A 318 -8.82 23.56 -2.26
CA PRO A 318 -8.84 22.41 -1.35
C PRO A 318 -8.68 21.09 -2.11
N PRO A 319 -7.98 20.10 -1.53
CA PRO A 319 -7.72 18.84 -2.22
C PRO A 319 -9.02 18.09 -2.53
N VAL A 320 -9.00 17.38 -3.63
CA VAL A 320 -10.10 16.55 -4.12
C VAL A 320 -9.67 15.08 -4.05
N PRO A 321 -10.47 14.20 -3.43
CA PRO A 321 -10.14 12.79 -3.36
C PRO A 321 -10.16 12.13 -4.74
N MET A 322 -9.21 11.21 -4.95
CA MET A 322 -9.16 10.39 -6.14
C MET A 322 -10.01 9.12 -5.97
N CYS A 323 -10.68 8.72 -7.04
CA CYS A 323 -11.48 7.51 -7.08
C CYS A 323 -11.32 6.78 -8.43
N SER A 324 -11.73 5.52 -8.48
CA SER A 324 -11.90 4.77 -9.72
C SER A 324 -13.13 5.26 -10.51
N HIS A 325 -13.28 4.82 -11.76
CA HIS A 325 -14.41 5.20 -12.61
C HIS A 325 -15.78 4.77 -12.05
N ASP A 326 -15.82 3.75 -11.21
CA ASP A 326 -17.03 3.28 -10.52
C ASP A 326 -17.24 3.94 -9.13
N GLY A 327 -16.42 4.95 -8.81
CA GLY A 327 -16.56 5.76 -7.60
C GLY A 327 -15.99 5.12 -6.33
N GLN A 328 -15.11 4.13 -6.46
CA GLN A 328 -14.42 3.53 -5.33
C GLN A 328 -13.21 4.37 -4.93
N PHE A 329 -12.95 4.46 -3.61
CA PHE A 329 -11.85 5.23 -3.05
C PHE A 329 -10.71 4.32 -2.61
N GLY A 330 -9.57 4.43 -3.27
CA GLY A 330 -8.41 3.58 -3.04
C GLY A 330 -7.50 4.06 -1.90
N PHE A 331 -6.66 3.13 -1.42
CA PHE A 331 -5.55 3.38 -0.52
C PHE A 331 -4.40 2.41 -0.82
N SER A 332 -3.22 2.73 -0.31
CA SER A 332 -2.03 1.88 -0.43
C SER A 332 -1.44 1.56 0.94
N THR A 333 -0.82 0.38 1.07
CA THR A 333 -0.02 -0.03 2.23
C THR A 333 1.40 -0.33 1.73
N LEU A 334 2.29 0.67 1.81
CA LEU A 334 3.63 0.57 1.22
C LEU A 334 4.67 -0.07 2.14
N GLN A 335 4.42 -0.06 3.45
CA GLN A 335 5.30 -0.62 4.50
C GLN A 335 4.45 -1.08 5.67
N ALA A 336 5.03 -1.90 6.54
CA ALA A 336 4.42 -2.35 7.79
C ALA A 336 3.02 -2.99 7.61
N ASP A 337 2.95 -3.95 6.72
CA ASP A 337 1.76 -4.76 6.46
C ASP A 337 2.08 -6.23 6.78
N TYR A 338 1.85 -6.63 8.02
CA TYR A 338 2.41 -7.86 8.57
C TYR A 338 1.42 -9.01 8.58
N GLY A 339 1.87 -10.18 8.10
CA GLY A 339 1.15 -11.46 8.18
C GLY A 339 1.79 -12.43 9.17
N ILE A 340 0.96 -13.25 9.83
CA ILE A 340 1.40 -14.40 10.63
C ILE A 340 1.49 -15.60 9.70
N VAL A 341 2.68 -16.19 9.59
CA VAL A 341 2.90 -17.33 8.72
C VAL A 341 2.30 -18.60 9.35
N ARG A 342 1.69 -19.47 8.53
CA ARG A 342 1.02 -20.69 9.00
C ARG A 342 1.93 -21.60 9.80
N SER A 343 3.23 -21.65 9.48
CA SER A 343 4.23 -22.43 10.19
C SER A 343 4.68 -21.87 11.54
N CYS A 344 4.23 -20.65 11.92
CA CYS A 344 4.50 -20.09 13.25
C CYS A 344 4.01 -21.04 14.34
N GLU A 345 4.89 -21.42 15.27
CA GLU A 345 4.53 -22.31 16.38
C GLU A 345 3.78 -21.58 17.50
N ASN A 346 4.11 -20.30 17.73
CA ASN A 346 3.51 -19.48 18.79
C ASN A 346 2.61 -18.38 18.22
N LYS A 347 1.54 -18.77 17.54
CA LYS A 347 0.61 -17.86 16.85
C LYS A 347 -0.09 -16.86 17.78
N GLU A 348 -0.39 -17.30 19.01
CA GLU A 348 -1.01 -16.46 20.03
C GLU A 348 -0.06 -15.31 20.43
N LEU A 349 1.22 -15.60 20.66
CA LEU A 349 2.22 -14.56 20.94
C LEU A 349 2.44 -13.63 19.71
N ALA A 350 2.42 -14.19 18.50
CA ALA A 350 2.52 -13.39 17.28
C ALA A 350 1.35 -12.41 17.13
N TRP A 351 0.12 -12.86 17.44
CA TRP A 351 -1.06 -11.99 17.46
C TRP A 351 -0.95 -10.90 18.52
N GLU A 352 -0.59 -11.24 19.75
CA GLU A 352 -0.43 -10.27 20.84
C GLU A 352 0.60 -9.18 20.51
N PHE A 353 1.69 -9.57 19.83
CA PHE A 353 2.69 -8.60 19.38
C PHE A 353 2.13 -7.69 18.27
N LEU A 354 1.45 -8.23 17.26
CA LEU A 354 0.85 -7.42 16.19
C LEU A 354 -0.24 -6.49 16.74
N LYS A 355 -1.09 -6.97 17.63
CA LYS A 355 -2.10 -6.16 18.34
C LYS A 355 -1.44 -5.01 19.11
N TYR A 356 -0.36 -5.29 19.84
CA TYR A 356 0.41 -4.26 20.53
C TYR A 356 0.93 -3.19 19.56
N CYS A 357 1.43 -3.60 18.39
CA CYS A 357 1.97 -2.66 17.40
C CYS A 357 0.93 -1.66 16.87
N ILE A 358 -0.33 -2.07 16.76
CA ILE A 358 -1.42 -1.19 16.28
C ILE A 358 -2.25 -0.56 17.41
N SER A 359 -1.95 -0.85 18.67
CA SER A 359 -2.69 -0.28 19.80
C SER A 359 -2.52 1.23 19.94
N GLU A 360 -3.44 1.87 20.64
CA GLU A 360 -3.38 3.30 20.95
C GLU A 360 -2.05 3.66 21.66
N LYS A 361 -1.44 4.75 21.20
CA LYS A 361 -0.23 5.36 21.79
C LYS A 361 -0.59 6.73 22.34
N GLN A 362 -0.10 7.02 23.53
CA GLN A 362 -0.37 8.31 24.15
C GLN A 362 0.52 9.41 23.55
N PRO A 363 -0.06 10.53 23.08
CA PRO A 363 0.73 11.62 22.53
C PRO A 363 1.51 12.35 23.62
N PRO A 364 2.63 13.01 23.30
CA PRO A 364 3.35 13.84 24.25
C PRO A 364 2.55 15.08 24.63
N GLU A 365 2.71 15.56 25.85
CA GLU A 365 2.14 16.83 26.30
C GLU A 365 2.89 18.05 25.71
N SER A 366 4.14 17.84 25.26
CA SER A 366 5.03 18.89 24.74
C SER A 366 4.88 19.07 23.23
N LEU A 367 4.85 20.34 22.80
CA LEU A 367 4.97 20.71 21.38
C LEU A 367 6.42 21.03 20.96
N GLU A 368 7.42 20.57 21.72
CA GLU A 368 8.80 20.65 21.27
C GLU A 368 9.01 19.74 20.05
N HIS A 369 9.79 20.24 19.08
CA HIS A 369 10.00 19.57 17.79
C HIS A 369 10.39 18.09 17.95
N GLU A 370 11.36 17.81 18.84
CA GLU A 370 11.84 16.45 19.07
C GLU A 370 10.72 15.52 19.56
N ALA A 371 9.91 15.97 20.54
CA ALA A 371 8.81 15.18 21.08
C ALA A 371 7.70 14.92 20.06
N VAL A 372 7.40 15.90 19.20
CA VAL A 372 6.41 15.76 18.12
C VAL A 372 6.92 14.80 17.07
N MET A 373 8.16 14.97 16.61
CA MET A 373 8.76 14.11 15.59
C MET A 373 8.93 12.66 16.07
N ASP A 374 9.31 12.45 17.33
CA ASP A 374 9.40 11.11 17.91
C ASP A 374 8.05 10.40 17.97
N TYR A 375 6.99 11.14 18.25
CA TYR A 375 5.65 10.55 18.28
C TYR A 375 5.09 10.29 16.88
N THR A 376 5.12 11.29 16.00
CA THR A 376 4.58 11.16 14.63
C THR A 376 5.44 10.26 13.76
N GLY A 377 6.74 10.21 14.02
CA GLY A 377 7.69 9.30 13.38
C GLY A 377 7.34 7.83 13.57
N GLN A 378 6.68 7.46 14.70
CA GLN A 378 6.21 6.10 14.94
C GLN A 378 5.17 5.62 13.91
N PHE A 379 4.57 6.53 13.16
CA PHE A 379 3.58 6.25 12.12
C PHE A 379 4.11 6.59 10.73
N HIS A 380 5.40 6.87 10.56
CA HIS A 380 6.03 7.31 9.30
C HIS A 380 5.32 8.49 8.63
N ALA A 381 4.65 9.33 9.41
CA ALA A 381 3.78 10.40 8.94
C ALA A 381 2.61 9.92 8.04
N TRP A 382 2.23 8.63 8.11
CA TRP A 382 1.09 8.06 7.39
C TRP A 382 -0.14 7.97 8.29
N VAL A 383 -1.29 7.61 7.70
CA VAL A 383 -2.53 7.48 8.46
C VAL A 383 -2.47 6.18 9.30
N PRO A 384 -2.41 6.26 10.63
CA PRO A 384 -2.44 5.08 11.49
C PRO A 384 -3.74 4.31 11.32
N ILE A 385 -3.68 2.97 11.37
CA ILE A 385 -4.87 2.13 11.31
C ILE A 385 -5.76 2.29 12.54
N ASN A 386 -5.21 2.65 13.70
CA ASN A 386 -5.93 2.97 14.91
C ASN A 386 -6.47 4.41 14.86
N ILE A 387 -7.76 4.58 15.07
CA ILE A 387 -8.47 5.86 14.93
C ILE A 387 -7.98 6.90 15.95
N GLN A 388 -7.69 6.49 17.20
CA GLN A 388 -7.19 7.42 18.22
C GLN A 388 -5.77 7.89 17.89
N ASN A 389 -4.90 6.99 17.41
CA ASN A 389 -3.56 7.37 16.94
C ASN A 389 -3.63 8.36 15.77
N PHE A 390 -4.59 8.21 14.88
CA PHE A 390 -4.84 9.18 13.81
C PHE A 390 -5.21 10.55 14.39
N TYR A 391 -6.21 10.63 15.26
CA TYR A 391 -6.61 11.90 15.86
C TYR A 391 -5.47 12.55 16.63
N HIS A 392 -4.71 11.76 17.40
CA HIS A 392 -3.58 12.25 18.19
C HIS A 392 -2.46 12.80 17.30
N SER A 393 -2.00 12.04 16.30
CA SER A 393 -0.87 12.44 15.45
C SER A 393 -1.22 13.67 14.60
N PHE A 394 -2.35 13.65 13.92
CA PHE A 394 -2.77 14.74 13.03
C PHE A 394 -3.09 16.02 13.80
N THR A 395 -3.71 15.93 14.99
CA THR A 395 -3.95 17.09 15.85
C THR A 395 -2.64 17.65 16.42
N LEU A 396 -1.73 16.78 16.83
CA LEU A 396 -0.42 17.18 17.35
C LEU A 396 0.40 17.91 16.28
N GLU A 397 0.47 17.37 15.07
CA GLU A 397 1.15 18.00 13.94
C GLU A 397 0.54 19.37 13.62
N CYS A 398 -0.78 19.49 13.49
CA CYS A 398 -1.44 20.75 13.28
C CYS A 398 -1.05 21.80 14.31
N ASN A 399 -1.08 21.42 15.59
CA ASN A 399 -0.74 22.32 16.70
C ASN A 399 0.74 22.71 16.68
N TYR A 400 1.63 21.76 16.33
CA TYR A 400 3.04 22.01 16.19
C TYR A 400 3.31 23.01 15.07
N TYR A 401 2.84 22.77 13.84
CA TYR A 401 3.08 23.66 12.70
C TYR A 401 2.52 25.06 12.96
N ARG A 402 1.39 25.19 13.59
CA ARG A 402 0.86 26.49 14.00
C ARG A 402 1.74 27.21 15.00
N SER A 403 2.37 26.48 15.90
CA SER A 403 3.26 27.07 16.90
C SER A 403 4.52 27.69 16.29
N ILE A 404 5.01 27.10 15.19
CA ILE A 404 6.24 27.57 14.50
C ILE A 404 5.96 28.54 13.36
N MET A 405 4.76 28.51 12.77
CA MET A 405 4.36 29.35 11.63
C MET A 405 3.75 30.70 12.03
N THR A 406 3.96 31.17 13.25
CA THR A 406 3.41 32.44 13.78
C THR A 406 3.77 33.70 13.00
N ASP A 407 4.77 33.65 12.11
CA ASP A 407 5.21 34.75 11.27
C ASP A 407 4.66 34.72 9.83
N VAL A 408 3.85 33.71 9.45
CA VAL A 408 3.28 33.65 8.11
C VAL A 408 2.00 34.51 8.08
N THR A 409 2.16 35.74 7.64
CA THR A 409 1.10 36.78 7.55
C THR A 409 -0.09 36.44 6.65
N ASN A 410 -0.19 35.23 6.15
CA ASN A 410 -1.22 34.78 5.20
C ASN A 410 -2.21 33.75 5.74
N TRP A 411 -2.14 33.37 7.02
CA TRP A 411 -3.17 32.51 7.62
C TRP A 411 -4.51 33.23 7.59
N LYS A 412 -5.39 32.80 6.69
CA LYS A 412 -6.68 33.42 6.45
C LYS A 412 -7.63 33.18 7.63
N GLN A 413 -8.12 34.27 8.15
CA GLN A 413 -9.41 34.52 8.79
C GLN A 413 -10.14 33.24 9.34
N GLY A 414 -9.78 32.82 10.54
CA GLY A 414 -10.49 31.78 11.29
C GLY A 414 -9.84 31.54 12.65
N ASP A 415 -10.55 30.87 13.54
CA ASP A 415 -10.00 30.34 14.78
C ASP A 415 -9.07 29.16 14.41
N PRO A 416 -7.76 29.22 14.71
CA PRO A 416 -6.83 28.16 14.36
C PRO A 416 -7.25 26.77 14.89
N GLN A 417 -7.79 26.70 16.10
CA GLN A 417 -8.25 25.44 16.68
C GLN A 417 -9.43 24.86 15.88
N GLN A 418 -10.41 25.68 15.54
CA GLN A 418 -11.56 25.24 14.77
C GLN A 418 -11.16 24.76 13.37
N LEU A 419 -10.18 25.40 12.73
CA LEU A 419 -9.67 24.97 11.42
C LEU A 419 -8.95 23.62 11.51
N THR A 420 -8.23 23.34 12.62
CA THR A 420 -7.61 22.05 12.86
C THR A 420 -8.66 20.96 12.99
N GLU A 421 -9.63 21.17 13.87
CA GLU A 421 -10.68 20.19 14.13
C GLU A 421 -11.44 19.86 12.82
N GLN A 422 -11.76 20.87 12.01
CA GLN A 422 -12.42 20.67 10.72
C GLN A 422 -11.56 19.91 9.71
N ALA A 423 -10.26 20.19 9.63
CA ALA A 423 -9.36 19.51 8.71
C ALA A 423 -9.15 18.05 9.10
N VAL A 424 -8.93 17.79 10.38
CA VAL A 424 -8.75 16.42 10.90
C VAL A 424 -10.03 15.61 10.70
N GLU A 425 -11.19 16.19 10.99
CA GLU A 425 -12.49 15.51 10.78
C GLU A 425 -12.75 15.22 9.30
N GLN A 426 -12.42 16.14 8.40
CA GLN A 426 -12.55 15.91 6.95
C GLN A 426 -11.67 14.77 6.47
N ILE A 427 -10.43 14.67 6.95
CA ILE A 427 -9.53 13.56 6.62
C ILE A 427 -10.07 12.25 7.21
N HIS A 428 -10.60 12.29 8.44
CA HIS A 428 -11.24 11.12 9.04
C HIS A 428 -12.41 10.61 8.18
N GLU A 429 -13.30 11.51 7.71
CA GLU A 429 -14.37 11.15 6.80
C GLU A 429 -13.87 10.52 5.50
N TRP A 430 -12.76 11.03 4.94
CA TRP A 430 -12.15 10.43 3.77
C TRP A 430 -11.53 9.07 4.06
N ASN A 431 -10.92 8.87 5.24
CA ASN A 431 -10.39 7.57 5.67
C ASN A 431 -11.49 6.51 5.71
N LEU A 432 -12.68 6.86 6.22
CA LEU A 432 -13.83 5.96 6.29
C LEU A 432 -14.41 5.58 4.90
N GLN A 433 -14.13 6.37 3.87
CA GLN A 433 -14.59 6.09 2.50
C GLN A 433 -13.67 5.13 1.73
N ARG A 434 -12.43 4.87 2.21
CA ARG A 434 -11.49 3.97 1.55
C ARG A 434 -12.06 2.55 1.53
N ASN A 435 -12.15 1.94 0.36
CA ASN A 435 -12.88 0.68 0.19
C ASN A 435 -12.24 -0.32 -0.78
N PHE A 436 -11.08 0.01 -1.36
CA PHE A 436 -10.26 -0.96 -2.08
C PHE A 436 -8.76 -0.67 -1.90
N ALA A 437 -7.94 -1.72 -1.87
CA ALA A 437 -6.50 -1.62 -1.92
C ALA A 437 -6.06 -1.33 -3.36
N CYS A 438 -5.23 -0.29 -3.54
CA CYS A 438 -4.67 0.04 -4.85
C CYS A 438 -3.76 -1.08 -5.35
N SER A 439 -3.56 -1.10 -6.68
CA SER A 439 -2.70 -2.10 -7.33
C SER A 439 -1.33 -2.20 -6.67
N GLU A 440 -0.90 -3.44 -6.48
CA GLU A 440 0.37 -3.78 -5.87
C GLU A 440 1.54 -3.38 -6.79
N THR A 441 2.66 -3.02 -6.18
CA THR A 441 3.89 -2.65 -6.92
C THR A 441 4.37 -3.77 -7.84
N GLU A 442 4.15 -5.03 -7.45
CA GLU A 442 4.46 -6.21 -8.26
C GLU A 442 3.70 -6.19 -9.61
N ILE A 443 2.41 -5.88 -9.59
CA ILE A 443 1.59 -5.75 -10.82
C ILE A 443 2.05 -4.57 -11.66
N PHE A 444 2.36 -3.44 -11.03
CA PHE A 444 2.88 -2.27 -11.74
C PHE A 444 4.16 -2.60 -12.49
N GLY A 445 5.15 -3.21 -11.82
CA GLY A 445 6.41 -3.61 -12.44
C GLY A 445 6.23 -4.56 -13.62
N LEU A 446 5.24 -5.46 -13.53
CA LEU A 446 4.90 -6.39 -14.60
C LEU A 446 4.40 -5.69 -15.88
N LEU A 447 3.71 -4.57 -15.75
CA LEU A 447 3.00 -3.90 -16.85
C LEU A 447 3.72 -2.66 -17.39
N GLN A 448 4.67 -2.12 -16.65
CA GLN A 448 5.36 -0.87 -16.98
C GLN A 448 6.02 -0.87 -18.36
N GLU A 449 6.63 -2.00 -18.74
CA GLU A 449 7.31 -2.12 -20.04
C GLU A 449 6.32 -1.94 -21.22
N GLU A 450 5.15 -2.59 -21.18
CA GLU A 450 4.13 -2.49 -22.23
C GLU A 450 3.57 -1.08 -22.35
N LEU A 451 3.38 -0.43 -21.24
CA LEU A 451 2.87 0.93 -21.25
C LEU A 451 3.91 1.94 -21.73
N ASN A 452 5.18 1.77 -21.36
CA ASN A 452 6.26 2.58 -21.93
C ASN A 452 6.40 2.36 -23.44
N ASN A 453 6.29 1.11 -23.92
CA ASN A 453 6.34 0.79 -25.35
C ASN A 453 5.21 1.50 -26.13
N TYR A 454 4.05 1.66 -25.53
CA TYR A 454 2.92 2.36 -26.14
C TYR A 454 3.02 3.88 -26.03
N TYR A 455 3.19 4.39 -24.80
CA TYR A 455 3.11 5.83 -24.55
C TYR A 455 4.40 6.58 -24.91
N GLN A 456 5.54 6.00 -24.57
CA GLN A 456 6.84 6.69 -24.67
C GLN A 456 7.56 6.41 -25.99
N TYR A 457 7.58 5.14 -26.42
CA TYR A 457 8.45 4.72 -27.51
C TYR A 457 7.75 4.49 -28.83
N ASP A 458 6.41 4.56 -28.90
CA ASP A 458 5.62 4.23 -30.11
C ASP A 458 5.97 2.86 -30.74
N LEU A 459 6.34 1.88 -29.91
CA LEU A 459 6.75 0.55 -30.38
C LEU A 459 5.60 -0.44 -30.50
N ALA A 460 4.42 -0.10 -29.93
CA ALA A 460 3.23 -0.95 -29.96
C ALA A 460 1.96 -0.11 -30.20
N THR A 461 0.93 -0.72 -30.75
CA THR A 461 -0.41 -0.15 -30.83
C THR A 461 -1.17 -0.36 -29.52
N ALA A 462 -2.27 0.36 -29.29
CA ALA A 462 -3.12 0.17 -28.11
C ALA A 462 -3.63 -1.27 -28.00
N GLU A 463 -3.99 -1.88 -29.13
CA GLU A 463 -4.47 -3.26 -29.21
C GLU A 463 -3.37 -4.29 -28.87
N GLU A 464 -2.15 -4.07 -29.35
CA GLU A 464 -1.01 -4.93 -29.04
C GLU A 464 -0.62 -4.82 -27.58
N THR A 465 -0.60 -3.61 -27.02
CA THR A 465 -0.35 -3.34 -25.61
C THR A 465 -1.39 -4.00 -24.72
N ALA A 466 -2.68 -3.79 -25.01
CA ALA A 466 -3.79 -4.38 -24.25
C ALA A 466 -3.71 -5.92 -24.24
N LYS A 467 -3.41 -6.53 -25.39
CA LYS A 467 -3.25 -7.98 -25.51
C LYS A 467 -2.03 -8.51 -24.76
N SER A 468 -0.91 -7.77 -24.76
CA SER A 468 0.29 -8.15 -24.04
C SER A 468 0.03 -8.11 -22.53
N ILE A 469 -0.58 -7.03 -22.05
CA ILE A 469 -1.00 -6.87 -20.65
C ILE A 469 -1.95 -8.00 -20.23
N GLN A 470 -2.99 -8.27 -21.03
CA GLN A 470 -3.93 -9.38 -20.78
C GLN A 470 -3.23 -10.72 -20.61
N THR A 471 -2.23 -10.98 -21.45
CA THR A 471 -1.47 -12.24 -21.41
C THR A 471 -0.64 -12.34 -20.14
N LYS A 472 0.09 -11.27 -19.78
CA LYS A 472 0.91 -11.21 -18.55
C LYS A 472 0.05 -11.36 -17.29
N MET A 473 -1.08 -10.65 -17.25
CA MET A 473 -2.00 -10.71 -16.10
C MET A 473 -2.65 -12.09 -15.95
N ASN A 474 -3.04 -12.74 -17.04
CA ASN A 474 -3.56 -14.11 -16.97
C ASN A 474 -2.52 -15.11 -16.42
N ILE A 475 -1.25 -14.94 -16.75
CA ILE A 475 -0.17 -15.77 -16.18
C ILE A 475 -0.05 -15.47 -14.70
N PHE A 476 0.10 -14.19 -14.33
CA PHE A 476 0.28 -13.75 -12.94
C PHE A 476 -0.85 -14.22 -12.00
N LEU A 477 -2.10 -14.11 -12.44
CA LEU A 477 -3.26 -14.45 -11.61
C LEU A 477 -3.46 -15.97 -11.44
N ASN A 478 -2.83 -16.80 -12.29
CA ASN A 478 -3.02 -18.25 -12.30
C ASN A 478 -1.75 -19.05 -11.92
N GLU A 479 -0.65 -18.37 -11.64
CA GLU A 479 0.53 -18.94 -11.00
C GLU A 479 0.40 -18.98 -9.47
#